data_2011dbcf9ddd9eb759723e18e3b8db2d
#
_entry.id   2011dbcf9ddd9eb759723e18e3b8db2d
#
_cell.length_a   1.000
_cell.length_b   1.000
_cell.length_c   1.000
_cell.angle_alpha   90.00
_cell.angle_beta   90.00
_cell.angle_gamma   90.00
#
_symmetry.space_group_name_H-M   'P 1'
#
loop_
_entity.id
_entity.type
_entity.pdbx_description
1 polymer ?
#
loop_
_entity_poly.entity_id
_entity_poly.type
_entity_poly.pdbx_seq_one_letter_code
_entity_poly.pdbx_strand_id
1 'polypeptide(L)'
;MTGAAGSETDVLVVGAGPTGLTMARQLARHGVRVRLVDRALDRVHESRALAVQPRTLEVLAGFGLADKMVAAGNRAVRLIVHAGRRERPVPLFNLGLPDTAYPYLLFLSQAETERLLGDHLATLGVSVERGVELVGLDRSDRAAVATLRDRDGREERLSARYVVGCDGAHSAVRQFAGIAFEGGAYPQTFVLADLEVDGVEPGGAHAFLAGRGLLFLFPLGHPASWRMVAMRPSNDATPPTAPVHLAELQTLADAYAGGALRLRDPVWATNFRLHHRAAAAYRAGPVFLAGDAAHIHSPAGAQGMNTGIQDAVNLGWKLAQALHTDVDPALLDSYHAERAPVGRMVLRFSDRAFTVATSTNPLVRFARTRLAPALLPAVLAPRFVRAAAFRTVAQLAIRYPRSPLSTDGPQTPRGGPRAGDRLPDAQLADGDTLHRLTAAPGWHLLLCGPPEGWPAHEVDDLTRRHRGHLTAHRLVGTSGSGPEAGAQVLRRLGVTPGTHAVYLVRPDGHVGYRAGGTDLTGLRAYLHRWLGP
;
A
#
# COMPACT_ATOMS: atom_id res chain seq x y z
N MET A 1 -15.88 3.18 46.36
CA MET A 1 -15.20 3.72 45.16
C MET A 1 -15.80 2.97 43.98
N THR A 2 -16.83 3.51 43.38
CA THR A 2 -17.46 2.98 42.16
C THR A 2 -16.51 3.25 41.02
N GLY A 3 -15.78 2.20 40.56
CA GLY A 3 -14.99 2.27 39.35
C GLY A 3 -15.90 2.62 38.18
N ALA A 4 -15.66 3.74 37.53
CA ALA A 4 -16.28 4.06 36.25
C ALA A 4 -16.10 2.85 35.33
N ALA A 5 -17.21 2.26 34.86
CA ALA A 5 -17.17 1.22 33.84
C ALA A 5 -16.42 1.82 32.65
N GLY A 6 -15.19 1.34 32.38
CA GLY A 6 -14.41 1.81 31.26
C GLY A 6 -15.18 1.58 29.96
N SER A 7 -15.11 2.51 29.03
CA SER A 7 -15.68 2.32 27.70
C SER A 7 -15.05 1.11 27.01
N GLU A 8 -15.80 0.44 26.15
CA GLU A 8 -15.37 -0.80 25.48
C GLU A 8 -15.52 -0.69 23.96
N THR A 9 -14.51 -1.15 23.23
CA THR A 9 -14.54 -1.27 21.76
C THR A 9 -13.92 -2.61 21.32
N ASP A 10 -14.24 -3.05 20.12
CA ASP A 10 -13.61 -4.26 19.59
C ASP A 10 -12.16 -3.96 19.16
N VAL A 11 -11.93 -2.85 18.44
CA VAL A 11 -10.60 -2.44 17.99
C VAL A 11 -10.38 -0.95 18.21
N LEU A 12 -9.29 -0.60 18.89
CA LEU A 12 -8.78 0.76 18.96
C LEU A 12 -7.71 0.93 17.87
N VAL A 13 -7.89 1.92 17.00
CA VAL A 13 -6.89 2.35 16.01
C VAL A 13 -6.30 3.68 16.46
N VAL A 14 -4.98 3.74 16.62
CA VAL A 14 -4.26 4.93 17.05
C VAL A 14 -3.51 5.51 15.86
N GLY A 15 -3.83 6.76 15.50
CA GLY A 15 -3.29 7.48 14.34
C GLY A 15 -4.26 7.46 13.15
N ALA A 16 -4.63 8.64 12.65
CA ALA A 16 -5.58 8.84 11.55
C ALA A 16 -4.91 9.35 10.25
N GLY A 17 -3.67 8.93 9.98
CA GLY A 17 -3.05 9.01 8.67
C GLY A 17 -3.65 7.99 7.68
N PRO A 18 -3.13 7.88 6.44
CA PRO A 18 -3.69 6.99 5.41
C PRO A 18 -3.83 5.54 5.85
N THR A 19 -2.87 5.03 6.64
CA THR A 19 -2.89 3.66 7.19
C THR A 19 -4.04 3.48 8.18
N GLY A 20 -4.20 4.39 9.15
CA GLY A 20 -5.23 4.28 10.17
C GLY A 20 -6.64 4.49 9.63
N LEU A 21 -6.82 5.45 8.71
CA LEU A 21 -8.09 5.66 8.01
C LEU A 21 -8.49 4.40 7.20
N THR A 22 -7.51 3.77 6.52
CA THR A 22 -7.74 2.51 5.80
C THR A 22 -8.08 1.36 6.75
N MET A 23 -7.38 1.28 7.90
CA MET A 23 -7.65 0.26 8.93
C MET A 23 -9.06 0.39 9.49
N ALA A 24 -9.43 1.59 9.94
CA ALA A 24 -10.76 1.85 10.47
C ALA A 24 -11.87 1.54 9.44
N ARG A 25 -11.62 1.91 8.17
CA ARG A 25 -12.54 1.59 7.07
C ARG A 25 -12.67 0.10 6.84
N GLN A 26 -11.56 -0.66 6.87
CA GLN A 26 -11.61 -2.12 6.71
C GLN A 26 -12.41 -2.78 7.85
N LEU A 27 -12.16 -2.37 9.09
CA LEU A 27 -12.88 -2.88 10.25
C LEU A 27 -14.37 -2.56 10.19
N ALA A 28 -14.73 -1.30 9.92
CA ALA A 28 -16.13 -0.88 9.81
C ALA A 28 -16.87 -1.63 8.69
N ARG A 29 -16.23 -1.84 7.54
CA ARG A 29 -16.82 -2.62 6.43
C ARG A 29 -17.16 -4.05 6.81
N HIS A 30 -16.42 -4.63 7.73
CA HIS A 30 -16.64 -5.97 8.24
C HIS A 30 -17.50 -5.99 9.52
N GLY A 31 -18.16 -4.87 9.88
CA GLY A 31 -19.08 -4.80 11.03
C GLY A 31 -18.40 -4.78 12.40
N VAL A 32 -17.11 -4.45 12.47
CA VAL A 32 -16.36 -4.35 13.73
C VAL A 32 -16.56 -2.96 14.34
N ARG A 33 -16.81 -2.90 15.65
CA ARG A 33 -16.85 -1.64 16.40
C ARG A 33 -15.42 -1.10 16.53
N VAL A 34 -15.13 -0.03 15.81
CA VAL A 34 -13.82 0.60 15.78
C VAL A 34 -13.88 2.00 16.40
N ARG A 35 -12.88 2.30 17.20
CA ARG A 35 -12.61 3.65 17.68
C ARG A 35 -11.29 4.12 17.08
N LEU A 36 -11.28 5.28 16.41
CA LEU A 36 -10.13 5.84 15.73
C LEU A 36 -9.75 7.16 16.38
N VAL A 37 -8.56 7.22 17.00
CA VAL A 37 -8.05 8.40 17.70
C VAL A 37 -6.80 8.95 17.03
N ASP A 38 -6.61 10.27 17.10
CA ASP A 38 -5.40 10.92 16.64
C ASP A 38 -5.06 12.12 17.55
N ARG A 39 -3.79 12.25 17.95
CA ARG A 39 -3.31 13.35 18.78
C ARG A 39 -3.34 14.70 18.06
N ALA A 40 -3.28 14.72 16.72
CA ALA A 40 -3.37 15.95 15.95
C ALA A 40 -4.77 16.57 16.06
N LEU A 41 -4.86 17.88 16.18
CA LEU A 41 -6.14 18.60 16.26
C LEU A 41 -6.87 18.65 14.93
N ASP A 42 -6.13 18.56 13.82
CA ASP A 42 -6.67 18.55 12.47
C ASP A 42 -5.92 17.53 11.60
N ARG A 43 -6.44 17.30 10.40
CA ARG A 43 -5.75 16.50 9.38
C ARG A 43 -4.47 17.20 8.93
N VAL A 44 -3.55 16.43 8.39
CA VAL A 44 -2.31 16.96 7.83
C VAL A 44 -2.60 17.78 6.57
N HIS A 45 -2.23 19.05 6.55
CA HIS A 45 -2.30 19.92 5.38
C HIS A 45 -1.02 19.85 4.54
N GLU A 46 0.11 19.57 5.20
CA GLU A 46 1.43 19.44 4.60
C GLU A 46 1.86 17.97 4.61
N SER A 47 2.18 17.41 3.46
CA SER A 47 2.41 15.97 3.39
C SER A 47 3.68 15.61 2.63
N ARG A 48 4.33 14.53 3.07
CA ARG A 48 5.56 14.02 2.46
C ARG A 48 5.30 13.03 1.34
N ALA A 49 4.26 12.22 1.45
CA ALA A 49 3.89 11.26 0.42
C ALA A 49 3.10 11.91 -0.72
N LEU A 50 3.27 11.37 -1.92
CA LEU A 50 2.83 12.03 -3.14
C LEU A 50 2.28 11.06 -4.18
N ALA A 51 2.73 9.80 -4.21
CA ALA A 51 2.33 8.89 -5.28
C ALA A 51 1.49 7.74 -4.73
N VAL A 52 0.40 7.45 -5.41
CA VAL A 52 -0.45 6.28 -5.20
C VAL A 52 -0.08 5.23 -6.25
N GLN A 53 0.35 4.06 -5.77
CA GLN A 53 0.79 2.96 -6.62
C GLN A 53 -0.39 2.20 -7.23
N PRO A 54 -0.20 1.54 -8.41
CA PRO A 54 -1.22 0.70 -9.03
C PRO A 54 -1.89 -0.28 -8.07
N ARG A 55 -1.11 -1.02 -7.27
CA ARG A 55 -1.69 -1.96 -6.30
C ARG A 55 -2.59 -1.27 -5.27
N THR A 56 -2.20 -0.10 -4.82
CA THR A 56 -3.01 0.70 -3.89
C THR A 56 -4.32 1.16 -4.55
N LEU A 57 -4.28 1.59 -5.83
CA LEU A 57 -5.48 1.93 -6.58
C LEU A 57 -6.42 0.72 -6.75
N GLU A 58 -5.88 -0.49 -7.03
CA GLU A 58 -6.69 -1.71 -7.07
C GLU A 58 -7.43 -1.97 -5.75
N VAL A 59 -6.73 -1.83 -4.63
CA VAL A 59 -7.31 -1.97 -3.31
C VAL A 59 -8.40 -0.92 -3.05
N LEU A 60 -8.10 0.34 -3.39
CA LEU A 60 -9.02 1.46 -3.21
C LEU A 60 -10.21 1.43 -4.19
N ALA A 61 -10.07 0.75 -5.34
CA ALA A 61 -11.18 0.47 -6.24
C ALA A 61 -12.23 -0.43 -5.58
N GLY A 62 -11.79 -1.46 -4.83
CA GLY A 62 -12.68 -2.27 -4.00
C GLY A 62 -13.39 -1.48 -2.88
N PHE A 63 -12.97 -0.24 -2.64
CA PHE A 63 -13.61 0.71 -1.72
C PHE A 63 -14.53 1.71 -2.43
N GLY A 64 -14.53 1.74 -3.77
CA GLY A 64 -15.22 2.77 -4.55
C GLY A 64 -14.51 4.13 -4.53
N LEU A 65 -13.21 4.18 -4.19
CA LEU A 65 -12.44 5.42 -4.04
C LEU A 65 -11.49 5.69 -5.21
N ALA A 66 -11.11 4.68 -5.98
CA ALA A 66 -10.08 4.84 -7.00
C ALA A 66 -10.43 5.89 -8.05
N ASP A 67 -11.67 5.93 -8.54
CA ASP A 67 -12.10 6.91 -9.56
C ASP A 67 -12.02 8.34 -9.02
N LYS A 68 -12.40 8.57 -7.77
CA LYS A 68 -12.29 9.89 -7.11
C LYS A 68 -10.82 10.30 -6.96
N MET A 69 -9.94 9.37 -6.59
CA MET A 69 -8.50 9.64 -6.49
C MET A 69 -7.88 9.93 -7.85
N VAL A 70 -8.26 9.17 -8.87
CA VAL A 70 -7.77 9.37 -10.25
C VAL A 70 -8.23 10.70 -10.81
N ALA A 71 -9.47 11.12 -10.50
CA ALA A 71 -9.99 12.42 -10.91
C ALA A 71 -9.30 13.60 -10.20
N ALA A 72 -8.87 13.41 -8.95
CA ALA A 72 -8.18 14.44 -8.16
C ALA A 72 -6.66 14.51 -8.38
N GLY A 73 -6.06 13.47 -8.98
CA GLY A 73 -4.61 13.37 -9.13
C GLY A 73 -4.10 13.44 -10.56
N ASN A 74 -2.79 13.48 -10.70
CA ASN A 74 -2.11 13.49 -12.00
C ASN A 74 -1.56 12.09 -12.34
N ARG A 75 -1.95 11.56 -13.50
CA ARG A 75 -1.40 10.31 -14.03
C ARG A 75 -0.03 10.58 -14.61
N ALA A 76 1.02 10.09 -13.95
CA ALA A 76 2.36 10.18 -14.52
C ALA A 76 2.62 9.02 -15.48
N VAL A 77 2.90 9.36 -16.71
CA VAL A 77 3.21 8.40 -17.77
C VAL A 77 4.70 8.42 -18.18
N ARG A 78 5.45 9.45 -17.78
CA ARG A 78 6.87 9.63 -18.16
C ARG A 78 7.71 10.09 -16.96
N LEU A 79 8.95 9.58 -16.91
CA LEU A 79 10.03 10.16 -16.12
C LEU A 79 11.01 10.79 -17.09
N ILE A 80 11.31 12.07 -16.95
CA ILE A 80 12.28 12.80 -17.76
C ILE A 80 13.56 12.94 -16.93
N VAL A 81 14.63 12.30 -17.39
CA VAL A 81 15.93 12.36 -16.72
C VAL A 81 16.79 13.42 -17.39
N HIS A 82 17.19 14.44 -16.62
CA HIS A 82 18.10 15.50 -17.04
C HIS A 82 19.53 15.15 -16.59
N ALA A 83 20.42 15.00 -17.53
CA ALA A 83 21.86 14.77 -17.29
C ALA A 83 22.69 15.83 -18.03
N GLY A 84 23.02 16.91 -17.38
CA GLY A 84 23.57 18.11 -17.99
C GLY A 84 22.56 18.74 -18.95
N ARG A 85 22.98 18.99 -20.21
CA ARG A 85 22.08 19.53 -21.26
C ARG A 85 21.26 18.49 -22.01
N ARG A 86 21.33 17.21 -21.62
CA ARG A 86 20.63 16.12 -22.29
C ARG A 86 19.39 15.73 -21.50
N GLU A 87 18.26 15.73 -22.16
CA GLU A 87 17.00 15.22 -21.66
C GLU A 87 16.73 13.82 -22.23
N ARG A 88 16.31 12.90 -21.38
CA ARG A 88 15.99 11.53 -21.77
C ARG A 88 14.66 11.12 -21.15
N PRO A 89 13.59 11.06 -21.95
CA PRO A 89 12.35 10.48 -21.48
C PRO A 89 12.54 8.98 -21.25
N VAL A 90 12.23 8.51 -20.06
CA VAL A 90 12.24 7.10 -19.70
C VAL A 90 10.79 6.64 -19.63
N PRO A 91 10.33 5.79 -20.54
CA PRO A 91 8.95 5.30 -20.55
C PRO A 91 8.78 4.22 -19.47
N LEU A 92 8.68 4.64 -18.20
CA LEU A 92 8.55 3.71 -17.06
C LEU A 92 7.11 3.29 -16.79
N PHE A 93 6.10 4.07 -17.22
CA PHE A 93 4.78 3.99 -16.64
C PHE A 93 3.63 3.69 -17.63
N ASN A 94 3.87 3.64 -18.91
CA ASN A 94 2.83 3.29 -19.90
C ASN A 94 3.18 1.98 -20.59
N LEU A 95 3.11 0.87 -19.87
CA LEU A 95 3.53 -0.43 -20.36
C LEU A 95 2.39 -1.30 -20.88
N GLY A 96 1.15 -0.81 -20.79
CA GLY A 96 -0.03 -1.55 -21.22
C GLY A 96 -0.09 -2.91 -20.54
N LEU A 97 0.05 -2.94 -19.21
CA LEU A 97 -0.10 -4.17 -18.44
C LEU A 97 -1.56 -4.62 -18.52
N PRO A 98 -1.83 -5.83 -19.01
CA PRO A 98 -3.20 -6.25 -19.25
C PRO A 98 -3.87 -6.86 -18.01
N ASP A 99 -3.20 -6.88 -16.85
CA ASP A 99 -3.66 -7.51 -15.62
C ASP A 99 -3.92 -6.50 -14.48
N THR A 100 -4.04 -5.23 -14.83
CA THR A 100 -4.42 -4.15 -13.92
C THR A 100 -5.17 -3.06 -14.67
N ALA A 101 -6.18 -2.47 -14.06
CA ALA A 101 -6.88 -1.30 -14.57
C ALA A 101 -6.03 -0.01 -14.42
N TYR A 102 -4.95 -0.05 -13.63
CA TYR A 102 -4.14 1.11 -13.26
C TYR A 102 -2.66 0.95 -13.67
N PRO A 103 -2.33 0.91 -14.99
CA PRO A 103 -0.95 0.70 -15.45
C PRO A 103 -0.10 1.98 -15.40
N TYR A 104 -0.28 2.85 -14.39
CA TYR A 104 0.39 4.15 -14.21
C TYR A 104 0.59 4.47 -12.74
N LEU A 105 1.51 5.39 -12.40
CA LEU A 105 1.56 6.02 -11.09
C LEU A 105 0.60 7.21 -11.06
N LEU A 106 -0.14 7.35 -9.97
CA LEU A 106 -0.98 8.51 -9.73
C LEU A 106 -0.27 9.43 -8.73
N PHE A 107 0.03 10.66 -9.14
CA PHE A 107 0.49 11.69 -8.22
C PHE A 107 -0.71 12.39 -7.60
N LEU A 108 -0.83 12.22 -6.30
CA LEU A 108 -1.88 12.79 -5.46
C LEU A 108 -1.27 13.06 -4.09
N SER A 109 -1.45 14.24 -3.53
CA SER A 109 -0.91 14.55 -2.21
C SER A 109 -1.49 13.63 -1.14
N GLN A 110 -0.70 13.34 -0.11
CA GLN A 110 -1.19 12.58 1.04
C GLN A 110 -2.36 13.28 1.73
N ALA A 111 -2.34 14.61 1.81
CA ALA A 111 -3.41 15.41 2.39
C ALA A 111 -4.75 15.16 1.67
N GLU A 112 -4.74 15.12 0.33
CA GLU A 112 -5.93 14.81 -0.47
C GLU A 112 -6.33 13.33 -0.35
N THR A 113 -5.35 12.42 -0.28
CA THR A 113 -5.59 11.00 0.00
C THR A 113 -6.28 10.81 1.37
N GLU A 114 -5.80 11.49 2.41
CA GLU A 114 -6.40 11.46 3.75
C GLU A 114 -7.81 12.07 3.75
N ARG A 115 -8.01 13.18 3.02
CA ARG A 115 -9.34 13.79 2.89
C ARG A 115 -10.34 12.80 2.29
N LEU A 116 -10.01 12.19 1.14
CA LEU A 116 -10.89 11.24 0.45
C LEU A 116 -11.18 9.98 1.30
N LEU A 117 -10.17 9.46 2.02
CA LEU A 117 -10.34 8.33 2.92
C LEU A 117 -11.20 8.71 4.13
N GLY A 118 -10.99 9.89 4.72
CA GLY A 118 -11.74 10.39 5.87
C GLY A 118 -13.21 10.66 5.52
N ASP A 119 -13.45 11.35 4.39
CA ASP A 119 -14.80 11.62 3.90
C ASP A 119 -15.57 10.30 3.64
N HIS A 120 -14.89 9.31 3.07
CA HIS A 120 -15.51 7.99 2.88
C HIS A 120 -15.76 7.26 4.20
N LEU A 121 -14.83 7.34 5.16
CA LEU A 121 -14.99 6.72 6.46
C LEU A 121 -16.21 7.29 7.21
N ALA A 122 -16.43 8.61 7.10
CA ALA A 122 -17.61 9.27 7.69
C ALA A 122 -18.92 8.72 7.11
N THR A 123 -18.96 8.32 5.82
CA THR A 123 -20.16 7.67 5.23
C THR A 123 -20.47 6.29 5.84
N LEU A 124 -19.49 5.68 6.49
CA LEU A 124 -19.66 4.41 7.21
C LEU A 124 -20.01 4.62 8.70
N GLY A 125 -20.25 5.87 9.13
CA GLY A 125 -20.59 6.21 10.50
C GLY A 125 -19.40 6.21 11.47
N VAL A 126 -18.16 6.19 10.98
CA VAL A 126 -16.95 6.24 11.82
C VAL A 126 -16.30 7.61 11.69
N SER A 127 -16.12 8.27 12.83
CA SER A 127 -15.43 9.57 12.94
C SER A 127 -14.03 9.42 13.52
N VAL A 128 -13.15 10.37 13.19
CA VAL A 128 -11.82 10.49 13.81
C VAL A 128 -11.94 11.34 15.06
N GLU A 129 -11.56 10.81 16.21
CA GLU A 129 -11.45 11.56 17.46
C GLU A 129 -10.10 12.30 17.47
N ARG A 130 -10.13 13.59 17.11
CA ARG A 130 -8.95 14.45 17.05
C ARG A 130 -8.61 15.04 18.43
N GLY A 131 -7.31 15.30 18.66
CA GLY A 131 -6.81 15.82 19.93
C GLY A 131 -6.84 14.79 21.06
N VAL A 132 -6.86 13.49 20.71
CA VAL A 132 -6.84 12.37 21.64
C VAL A 132 -5.53 11.61 21.50
N GLU A 133 -4.76 11.55 22.57
CA GLU A 133 -3.45 10.92 22.63
C GLU A 133 -3.47 9.63 23.44
N LEU A 134 -2.80 8.60 22.96
CA LEU A 134 -2.52 7.40 23.76
C LEU A 134 -1.35 7.70 24.71
N VAL A 135 -1.61 7.69 26.02
CA VAL A 135 -0.62 7.98 27.08
C VAL A 135 -0.26 6.77 27.93
N GLY A 136 -0.96 5.65 27.77
CA GLY A 136 -0.66 4.40 28.44
C GLY A 136 -1.31 3.20 27.74
N LEU A 137 -0.70 2.02 27.85
CA LEU A 137 -1.21 0.79 27.26
C LEU A 137 -0.80 -0.41 28.12
N ASP A 138 -1.77 -0.99 28.82
CA ASP A 138 -1.63 -2.25 29.54
C ASP A 138 -2.16 -3.38 28.66
N ARG A 139 -1.48 -4.51 28.61
CA ARG A 139 -1.89 -5.66 27.78
C ARG A 139 -1.95 -6.95 28.59
N SER A 140 -2.95 -7.76 28.28
CA SER A 140 -3.06 -9.16 28.66
C SER A 140 -3.01 -10.03 27.40
N ASP A 141 -3.14 -11.34 27.56
CA ASP A 141 -3.15 -12.25 26.41
C ASP A 141 -4.39 -12.07 25.50
N ARG A 142 -5.48 -11.54 26.01
CA ARG A 142 -6.79 -11.50 25.34
C ARG A 142 -7.33 -10.09 25.04
N ALA A 143 -6.79 -9.07 25.69
CA ALA A 143 -7.26 -7.70 25.52
C ALA A 143 -6.18 -6.70 25.93
N ALA A 144 -6.38 -5.45 25.58
CA ALA A 144 -5.54 -4.33 25.99
C ALA A 144 -6.42 -3.24 26.63
N VAL A 145 -5.86 -2.54 27.63
CA VAL A 145 -6.46 -1.36 28.24
C VAL A 145 -5.62 -0.15 27.86
N ALA A 146 -6.18 0.71 27.03
CA ALA A 146 -5.54 1.95 26.61
C ALA A 146 -5.94 3.08 27.58
N THR A 147 -4.99 3.92 27.96
CA THR A 147 -5.24 5.21 28.60
C THR A 147 -5.14 6.29 27.54
N LEU A 148 -6.26 6.94 27.26
CA LEU A 148 -6.40 8.01 26.30
C LEU A 148 -6.51 9.33 27.03
N ARG A 149 -5.83 10.38 26.53
CA ARG A 149 -5.89 11.75 27.08
C ARG A 149 -6.44 12.69 26.01
N ASP A 150 -7.51 13.41 26.33
CA ASP A 150 -8.04 14.45 25.47
C ASP A 150 -7.25 15.78 25.56
N ARG A 151 -7.61 16.74 24.71
CA ARG A 151 -7.01 18.09 24.69
C ARG A 151 -7.18 18.88 25.98
N ASP A 152 -8.19 18.56 26.78
CA ASP A 152 -8.46 19.20 28.06
C ASP A 152 -7.70 18.54 29.22
N GLY A 153 -6.89 17.51 28.92
CA GLY A 153 -6.07 16.76 29.87
C GLY A 153 -6.85 15.67 30.62
N ARG A 154 -8.10 15.40 30.25
CA ARG A 154 -8.92 14.34 30.86
C ARG A 154 -8.47 12.98 30.35
N GLU A 155 -8.30 12.05 31.28
CA GLU A 155 -7.91 10.68 30.95
C GLU A 155 -9.10 9.74 30.98
N GLU A 156 -9.19 8.87 29.98
CA GLU A 156 -10.15 7.81 29.83
C GLU A 156 -9.42 6.47 29.75
N ARG A 157 -9.91 5.45 30.45
CA ARG A 157 -9.46 4.07 30.26
C ARG A 157 -10.41 3.33 29.33
N LEU A 158 -9.89 2.84 28.22
CA LEU A 158 -10.63 2.12 27.19
C LEU A 158 -10.15 0.67 27.11
N SER A 159 -11.06 -0.28 27.27
CA SER A 159 -10.79 -1.70 27.00
C SER A 159 -11.02 -2.01 25.53
N ALA A 160 -10.07 -2.68 24.89
CA ALA A 160 -10.16 -3.11 23.49
C ALA A 160 -9.68 -4.55 23.31
N ARG A 161 -10.37 -5.33 22.49
CA ARG A 161 -9.92 -6.68 22.11
C ARG A 161 -8.59 -6.62 21.37
N TYR A 162 -8.43 -5.63 20.49
CA TYR A 162 -7.19 -5.39 19.77
C TYR A 162 -6.88 -3.89 19.73
N VAL A 163 -5.58 -3.57 19.68
CA VAL A 163 -5.06 -2.21 19.46
C VAL A 163 -4.16 -2.22 18.24
N VAL A 164 -4.38 -1.29 17.30
CA VAL A 164 -3.56 -1.15 16.10
C VAL A 164 -2.87 0.20 16.09
N GLY A 165 -1.53 0.21 16.20
CA GLY A 165 -0.70 1.40 16.06
C GLY A 165 -0.51 1.75 14.59
N CYS A 166 -1.14 2.85 14.17
CA CYS A 166 -0.97 3.52 12.88
C CYS A 166 -0.43 4.94 13.08
N ASP A 167 0.21 5.19 14.22
CA ASP A 167 0.61 6.47 14.81
C ASP A 167 2.00 6.94 14.37
N GLY A 168 2.47 6.40 13.24
CA GLY A 168 3.62 6.90 12.52
C GLY A 168 4.98 6.55 13.16
N ALA A 169 6.01 7.23 12.69
CA ALA A 169 7.41 6.96 13.01
C ALA A 169 7.74 6.96 14.51
N HIS A 170 7.05 7.81 15.26
CA HIS A 170 7.21 7.98 16.72
C HIS A 170 6.13 7.25 17.52
N SER A 171 5.66 6.14 17.01
CA SER A 171 4.55 5.35 17.54
C SER A 171 4.63 5.14 19.06
N ALA A 172 3.64 5.67 19.77
CA ALA A 172 3.42 5.41 21.19
C ALA A 172 2.97 3.96 21.41
N VAL A 173 2.13 3.43 20.53
CA VAL A 173 1.69 2.02 20.58
C VAL A 173 2.89 1.08 20.54
N ARG A 174 3.85 1.30 19.63
CA ARG A 174 5.08 0.49 19.54
C ARG A 174 5.88 0.55 20.83
N GLN A 175 6.06 1.76 21.38
CA GLN A 175 6.82 1.98 22.62
C GLN A 175 6.18 1.28 23.81
N PHE A 176 4.88 1.46 24.04
CA PHE A 176 4.15 0.80 25.13
C PHE A 176 4.07 -0.72 24.94
N ALA A 177 4.04 -1.20 23.70
CA ALA A 177 4.12 -2.63 23.41
C ALA A 177 5.52 -3.25 23.63
N GLY A 178 6.55 -2.43 23.89
CA GLY A 178 7.93 -2.87 24.09
C GLY A 178 8.56 -3.45 22.82
N ILE A 179 8.11 -3.05 21.63
CA ILE A 179 8.62 -3.54 20.35
C ILE A 179 9.79 -2.67 19.90
N ALA A 180 10.97 -3.29 19.74
CA ALA A 180 12.17 -2.60 19.26
C ALA A 180 12.00 -2.07 17.83
N PHE A 181 12.65 -0.92 17.54
CA PHE A 181 12.63 -0.28 16.23
C PHE A 181 14.06 -0.12 15.72
N GLU A 182 14.47 -1.07 14.91
CA GLU A 182 15.86 -1.27 14.49
C GLU A 182 16.17 -0.51 13.20
N GLY A 183 17.39 0.02 13.06
CA GLY A 183 17.85 0.76 11.90
C GLY A 183 18.53 2.08 12.27
N GLY A 184 18.61 3.01 11.31
CA GLY A 184 19.34 4.28 11.47
C GLY A 184 18.77 5.44 10.70
N ALA A 185 19.50 6.56 10.73
CA ALA A 185 19.26 7.74 9.91
C ALA A 185 20.29 7.81 8.79
N TYR A 186 19.90 8.34 7.65
CA TYR A 186 20.85 8.74 6.62
C TYR A 186 21.54 10.04 6.99
N PRO A 187 22.82 10.22 6.62
CA PRO A 187 23.53 11.47 6.93
C PRO A 187 23.05 12.66 6.10
N GLN A 188 22.40 12.39 4.94
CA GLN A 188 21.95 13.44 4.03
C GLN A 188 20.69 14.12 4.52
N THR A 189 20.64 15.45 4.37
CA THR A 189 19.45 16.27 4.56
C THR A 189 18.82 16.58 3.20
N PHE A 190 17.51 16.57 3.16
CA PHE A 190 16.70 16.91 2.00
C PHE A 190 15.85 18.11 2.28
N VAL A 191 15.53 18.84 1.22
CA VAL A 191 14.49 19.87 1.22
C VAL A 191 13.32 19.37 0.39
N LEU A 192 12.12 19.65 0.86
CA LEU A 192 10.86 19.38 0.16
C LEU A 192 10.08 20.68 0.13
N ALA A 193 9.55 21.04 -1.04
CA ALA A 193 8.73 22.23 -1.21
C ALA A 193 7.60 21.96 -2.22
N ASP A 194 6.41 22.51 -1.92
CA ASP A 194 5.30 22.60 -2.87
C ASP A 194 5.26 24.03 -3.40
N LEU A 195 5.39 24.20 -4.74
CA LEU A 195 5.61 25.51 -5.35
C LEU A 195 5.27 25.46 -6.85
N GLU A 196 5.31 26.64 -7.49
CA GLU A 196 5.24 26.75 -8.95
C GLU A 196 6.63 26.74 -9.57
N VAL A 197 6.76 26.09 -10.75
CA VAL A 197 8.03 25.97 -11.49
C VAL A 197 7.81 26.29 -12.94
N ASP A 198 8.58 27.27 -13.46
CA ASP A 198 8.69 27.52 -14.89
C ASP A 198 9.99 26.88 -15.41
N GLY A 199 10.00 26.49 -16.70
CA GLY A 199 11.16 25.87 -17.34
C GLY A 199 11.14 24.34 -17.42
N VAL A 200 10.00 23.71 -17.06
CA VAL A 200 9.75 22.27 -17.22
C VAL A 200 8.45 22.01 -17.96
N GLU A 201 8.44 20.95 -18.78
CA GLU A 201 7.22 20.51 -19.45
C GLU A 201 6.27 19.82 -18.47
N PRO A 202 4.97 20.14 -18.49
CA PRO A 202 3.96 19.45 -17.69
C PRO A 202 3.77 17.99 -18.17
N GLY A 203 3.16 17.14 -17.31
CA GLY A 203 2.75 15.78 -17.67
C GLY A 203 3.80 14.68 -17.44
N GLY A 204 4.90 14.98 -16.76
CA GLY A 204 5.89 14.01 -16.34
C GLY A 204 6.57 14.38 -15.03
N ALA A 205 7.23 13.42 -14.40
CA ALA A 205 8.16 13.69 -13.32
C ALA A 205 9.55 14.00 -13.90
N HIS A 206 10.27 14.95 -13.33
CA HIS A 206 11.61 15.33 -13.75
C HIS A 206 12.64 14.96 -12.70
N ALA A 207 13.75 14.34 -13.13
CA ALA A 207 14.87 14.00 -12.30
C ALA A 207 16.14 14.68 -12.82
N PHE A 208 16.69 15.63 -12.08
CA PHE A 208 17.95 16.30 -12.39
C PHE A 208 19.07 15.61 -11.62
N LEU A 209 19.95 14.92 -12.37
CA LEU A 209 21.08 14.18 -11.82
C LEU A 209 22.35 14.99 -12.03
N ALA A 210 22.81 15.66 -10.97
CA ALA A 210 24.07 16.40 -10.97
C ALA A 210 25.17 15.62 -10.22
N GLY A 211 26.43 16.02 -10.45
CA GLY A 211 27.56 15.38 -9.78
C GLY A 211 27.59 15.52 -8.26
N ARG A 212 26.84 16.47 -7.69
CA ARG A 212 26.77 16.77 -6.25
C ARG A 212 25.49 16.31 -5.57
N GLY A 213 24.55 15.70 -6.30
CA GLY A 213 23.27 15.25 -5.73
C GLY A 213 22.17 15.11 -6.75
N LEU A 214 20.93 15.25 -6.30
CA LEU A 214 19.75 15.07 -7.12
C LEU A 214 18.66 16.07 -6.74
N LEU A 215 17.85 16.45 -7.74
CA LEU A 215 16.61 17.18 -7.58
C LEU A 215 15.52 16.47 -8.37
N PHE A 216 14.36 16.29 -7.75
CA PHE A 216 13.16 15.80 -8.41
C PHE A 216 12.07 16.88 -8.41
N LEU A 217 11.35 16.95 -9.52
CA LEU A 217 10.09 17.67 -9.62
C LEU A 217 8.99 16.67 -9.98
N PHE A 218 7.96 16.64 -9.15
CA PHE A 218 6.79 15.79 -9.34
C PHE A 218 5.56 16.65 -9.59
N PRO A 219 4.73 16.33 -10.60
CA PRO A 219 3.47 17.05 -10.81
C PRO A 219 2.53 16.77 -9.64
N LEU A 220 2.08 17.80 -8.94
CA LEU A 220 1.22 17.66 -7.76
C LEU A 220 -0.24 18.02 -8.07
N GLY A 221 -0.48 19.14 -8.75
CA GLY A 221 -1.80 19.64 -9.13
C GLY A 221 -2.41 20.60 -8.12
N HIS A 222 -2.54 20.24 -6.86
CA HIS A 222 -3.07 21.07 -5.78
C HIS A 222 -2.39 20.69 -4.45
N PRO A 223 -1.99 21.62 -3.57
CA PRO A 223 -2.23 23.07 -3.62
C PRO A 223 -1.25 23.86 -4.52
N ALA A 224 -0.23 23.20 -5.09
CA ALA A 224 0.73 23.76 -6.03
C ALA A 224 0.89 22.83 -7.22
N SER A 225 1.39 23.34 -8.35
CA SER A 225 1.57 22.53 -9.56
C SER A 225 2.69 21.51 -9.41
N TRP A 226 3.70 21.81 -8.59
CA TRP A 226 4.89 20.97 -8.47
C TRP A 226 5.27 20.73 -7.01
N ARG A 227 5.80 19.51 -6.77
CA ARG A 227 6.56 19.17 -5.58
C ARG A 227 8.03 19.00 -5.93
N MET A 228 8.86 19.83 -5.35
CA MET A 228 10.31 19.76 -5.42
C MET A 228 10.85 18.91 -4.26
N VAL A 229 11.75 17.98 -4.56
CA VAL A 229 12.55 17.25 -3.58
C VAL A 229 14.01 17.38 -3.97
N ALA A 230 14.82 18.05 -3.17
CA ALA A 230 16.24 18.25 -3.47
C ALA A 230 17.13 17.79 -2.31
N MET A 231 18.26 17.17 -2.64
CA MET A 231 19.29 16.86 -1.67
C MET A 231 20.11 18.10 -1.37
N ARG A 232 20.34 18.39 -0.08
CA ARG A 232 21.29 19.44 0.32
C ARG A 232 22.74 19.01 0.06
N PRO A 233 23.63 19.94 -0.27
CA PRO A 233 25.05 19.66 -0.33
C PRO A 233 25.58 19.06 0.97
N SER A 234 26.54 18.16 0.90
CA SER A 234 27.08 17.47 2.09
C SER A 234 27.81 18.39 3.08
N ASN A 235 28.24 19.58 2.63
CA ASN A 235 28.85 20.63 3.44
C ASN A 235 27.87 21.68 3.96
N ASP A 236 26.56 21.49 3.71
CA ASP A 236 25.52 22.38 4.21
C ASP A 236 25.22 22.04 5.68
N ALA A 237 25.57 22.97 6.57
CA ALA A 237 25.38 22.84 8.01
C ALA A 237 23.99 23.29 8.49
N THR A 238 23.05 23.59 7.57
CA THR A 238 21.69 24.04 7.91
C THR A 238 20.97 23.01 8.77
N PRO A 239 20.51 23.39 9.96
CA PRO A 239 19.75 22.49 10.83
C PRO A 239 18.48 21.99 10.15
N PRO A 240 18.05 20.74 10.37
CA PRO A 240 16.81 20.22 9.80
C PRO A 240 15.54 21.01 10.19
N THR A 241 15.60 21.74 11.29
CA THR A 241 14.52 22.58 11.83
C THR A 241 14.54 24.02 11.32
N ALA A 242 15.57 24.42 10.55
CA ALA A 242 15.66 25.77 10.02
C ALA A 242 14.54 26.02 8.99
N PRO A 243 13.95 27.24 8.97
CA PRO A 243 13.00 27.62 7.95
C PRO A 243 13.67 27.60 6.56
N VAL A 244 12.89 27.26 5.54
CA VAL A 244 13.36 27.19 4.15
C VAL A 244 12.75 28.36 3.39
N HIS A 245 13.60 29.14 2.72
CA HIS A 245 13.19 30.31 1.95
C HIS A 245 13.29 30.08 0.45
N LEU A 246 12.47 30.79 -0.34
CA LEU A 246 12.43 30.65 -1.81
C LEU A 246 13.82 30.90 -2.46
N ALA A 247 14.58 31.88 -1.99
CA ALA A 247 15.92 32.17 -2.51
C ALA A 247 16.89 30.98 -2.35
N GLU A 248 16.77 30.26 -1.26
CA GLU A 248 17.54 29.05 -1.00
C GLU A 248 17.11 27.89 -1.91
N LEU A 249 15.81 27.71 -2.11
CA LEU A 249 15.26 26.71 -3.05
C LEU A 249 15.73 27.01 -4.47
N GLN A 250 15.73 28.28 -4.89
CA GLN A 250 16.23 28.70 -6.20
C GLN A 250 17.73 28.40 -6.36
N THR A 251 18.53 28.69 -5.32
CA THR A 251 19.97 28.37 -5.32
C THR A 251 20.22 26.86 -5.51
N LEU A 252 19.44 26.02 -4.83
CA LEU A 252 19.51 24.55 -5.02
C LEU A 252 19.06 24.16 -6.43
N ALA A 253 17.98 24.72 -6.94
CA ALA A 253 17.50 24.45 -8.29
C ALA A 253 18.54 24.82 -9.35
N ASP A 254 19.19 25.97 -9.23
CA ASP A 254 20.26 26.44 -10.13
C ASP A 254 21.46 25.51 -10.09
N ALA A 255 21.85 25.02 -8.90
CA ALA A 255 22.96 24.08 -8.74
C ALA A 255 22.73 22.74 -9.43
N TYR A 256 21.47 22.29 -9.53
CA TYR A 256 21.10 21.00 -10.13
C TYR A 256 20.64 21.10 -11.58
N ALA A 257 19.93 22.18 -11.93
CA ALA A 257 19.35 22.37 -13.27
C ALA A 257 20.11 23.40 -14.13
N GLY A 258 21.19 24.03 -13.58
CA GLY A 258 22.01 24.96 -14.34
C GLY A 258 21.29 26.25 -14.74
N GLY A 259 20.38 26.76 -13.90
CA GLY A 259 19.60 27.97 -14.15
C GLY A 259 18.41 27.80 -15.10
N ALA A 260 18.07 26.57 -15.47
CA ALA A 260 16.94 26.32 -16.37
C ALA A 260 15.57 26.45 -15.69
N LEU A 261 15.52 26.45 -14.36
CA LEU A 261 14.30 26.48 -13.56
C LEU A 261 14.10 27.83 -12.88
N ARG A 262 12.86 28.33 -12.90
CA ARG A 262 12.44 29.47 -12.10
C ARG A 262 11.37 29.05 -11.11
N LEU A 263 11.69 29.16 -9.82
CA LEU A 263 10.79 28.80 -8.73
C LEU A 263 10.01 30.02 -8.26
N ARG A 264 8.73 29.84 -7.95
CA ARG A 264 7.86 30.90 -7.45
C ARG A 264 6.74 30.32 -6.58
N ASP A 265 6.08 31.19 -5.84
CA ASP A 265 4.85 30.93 -5.08
C ASP A 265 4.93 29.67 -4.19
N PRO A 266 5.91 29.57 -3.25
CA PRO A 266 6.01 28.41 -2.38
C PRO A 266 4.81 28.38 -1.41
N VAL A 267 4.06 27.28 -1.43
CA VAL A 267 2.94 27.04 -0.50
C VAL A 267 3.49 26.64 0.87
N TRP A 268 4.47 25.74 0.89
CA TRP A 268 5.23 25.36 2.07
C TRP A 268 6.56 24.72 1.68
N ALA A 269 7.50 24.72 2.63
CA ALA A 269 8.78 24.05 2.47
C ALA A 269 9.33 23.56 3.81
N THR A 270 10.04 22.44 3.79
CA THR A 270 10.62 21.84 4.99
C THR A 270 11.91 21.12 4.70
N ASN A 271 12.80 21.13 5.68
CA ASN A 271 13.96 20.25 5.72
C ASN A 271 13.59 18.94 6.41
N PHE A 272 14.16 17.83 5.95
CA PHE A 272 13.96 16.54 6.60
C PHE A 272 15.16 15.61 6.45
N ARG A 273 15.34 14.76 7.44
CA ARG A 273 16.28 13.64 7.37
C ARG A 273 15.51 12.36 7.13
N LEU A 274 16.12 11.50 6.34
CA LEU A 274 15.57 10.20 6.04
C LEU A 274 16.02 9.18 7.09
N HIS A 275 15.13 8.27 7.40
CA HIS A 275 15.39 7.16 8.29
C HIS A 275 15.07 5.84 7.57
N HIS A 276 15.76 4.78 7.95
CA HIS A 276 15.46 3.41 7.58
C HIS A 276 15.36 2.59 8.86
N ARG A 277 14.14 2.25 9.27
CA ARG A 277 13.88 1.49 10.49
C ARG A 277 12.75 0.49 10.29
N ALA A 278 12.84 -0.65 10.97
CA ALA A 278 11.78 -1.65 11.01
C ALA A 278 11.54 -2.11 12.44
N ALA A 279 10.27 -2.36 12.77
CA ALA A 279 9.89 -2.99 14.02
C ALA A 279 10.33 -4.47 14.01
N ALA A 280 10.89 -4.93 15.11
CA ALA A 280 11.33 -6.32 15.28
C ALA A 280 10.15 -7.29 15.15
N ALA A 281 8.96 -6.88 15.57
CA ALA A 281 7.71 -7.60 15.42
C ALA A 281 6.57 -6.65 15.02
N TYR A 282 5.58 -7.16 14.25
CA TYR A 282 4.39 -6.42 13.88
C TYR A 282 3.19 -6.73 14.77
N ARG A 283 3.40 -7.63 15.75
CA ARG A 283 2.41 -8.06 16.74
C ARG A 283 3.06 -8.30 18.10
N ALA A 284 2.36 -7.95 19.18
CA ALA A 284 2.70 -8.30 20.55
C ALA A 284 1.39 -8.57 21.33
N GLY A 285 0.97 -9.85 21.38
CA GLY A 285 -0.32 -10.22 21.93
C GLY A 285 -1.48 -9.61 21.14
N PRO A 286 -2.37 -8.81 21.80
CA PRO A 286 -3.48 -8.14 21.13
C PRO A 286 -3.09 -6.84 20.41
N VAL A 287 -1.81 -6.43 20.45
CA VAL A 287 -1.32 -5.18 19.87
C VAL A 287 -0.64 -5.43 18.54
N PHE A 288 -0.99 -4.64 17.53
CA PHE A 288 -0.48 -4.70 16.17
C PHE A 288 0.10 -3.36 15.73
N LEU A 289 1.04 -3.37 14.80
CA LEU A 289 1.65 -2.19 14.19
C LEU A 289 1.44 -2.22 12.67
N ALA A 290 1.10 -1.08 12.08
CA ALA A 290 0.93 -0.94 10.63
C ALA A 290 1.50 0.39 10.12
N GLY A 291 1.97 0.42 8.87
CA GLY A 291 2.58 1.59 8.25
C GLY A 291 3.85 2.05 8.96
N ASP A 292 4.05 3.36 9.07
CA ASP A 292 5.27 3.95 9.64
C ASP A 292 5.50 3.58 11.11
N ALA A 293 4.49 3.12 11.84
CA ALA A 293 4.67 2.54 13.18
C ALA A 293 5.47 1.23 13.14
N ALA A 294 5.37 0.48 12.03
CA ALA A 294 6.06 -0.78 11.83
C ALA A 294 7.34 -0.66 10.96
N HIS A 295 7.40 0.26 10.00
CA HIS A 295 8.54 0.42 9.10
C HIS A 295 8.62 1.83 8.50
N ILE A 296 9.82 2.39 8.49
CA ILE A 296 10.14 3.67 7.86
C ILE A 296 11.25 3.45 6.85
N HIS A 297 11.14 4.04 5.68
CA HIS A 297 12.16 3.95 4.63
C HIS A 297 12.31 5.28 3.88
N SER A 298 13.34 5.38 3.04
CA SER A 298 13.52 6.55 2.19
C SER A 298 12.36 6.70 1.19
N PRO A 299 12.05 7.92 0.73
CA PRO A 299 10.98 8.16 -0.24
C PRO A 299 11.29 7.61 -1.64
N ALA A 300 12.46 6.99 -1.84
CA ALA A 300 12.84 6.41 -3.12
C ALA A 300 11.80 5.36 -3.58
N GLY A 301 11.13 5.64 -4.69
CA GLY A 301 10.06 4.82 -5.24
C GLY A 301 8.67 5.06 -4.65
N ALA A 302 8.49 6.05 -3.76
CA ALA A 302 7.19 6.43 -3.18
C ALA A 302 6.41 5.26 -2.56
N GLN A 303 7.08 4.42 -1.75
CA GLN A 303 6.53 3.15 -1.28
C GLN A 303 5.77 3.25 0.06
N GLY A 304 6.11 4.20 0.97
CA GLY A 304 5.68 4.21 2.39
C GLY A 304 4.17 4.19 2.59
N MET A 305 3.48 5.23 2.17
CA MET A 305 2.03 5.34 2.28
C MET A 305 1.33 4.11 1.68
N ASN A 306 1.79 3.67 0.50
CA ASN A 306 1.22 2.53 -0.20
C ASN A 306 1.40 1.21 0.56
N THR A 307 2.56 1.01 1.17
CA THR A 307 2.81 -0.18 2.00
C THR A 307 1.95 -0.16 3.25
N GLY A 308 1.80 0.99 3.91
CA GLY A 308 0.95 1.15 5.09
C GLY A 308 -0.54 0.92 4.80
N ILE A 309 -1.05 1.41 3.67
CA ILE A 309 -2.42 1.12 3.22
C ILE A 309 -2.61 -0.39 3.03
N GLN A 310 -1.65 -1.07 2.40
CA GLN A 310 -1.73 -2.52 2.20
C GLN A 310 -1.54 -3.31 3.50
N ASP A 311 -0.78 -2.81 4.49
CA ASP A 311 -0.73 -3.40 5.83
C ASP A 311 -2.11 -3.39 6.47
N ALA A 312 -2.80 -2.25 6.41
CA ALA A 312 -4.14 -2.08 6.95
C ALA A 312 -5.16 -3.01 6.26
N VAL A 313 -5.07 -3.15 4.94
CA VAL A 313 -5.95 -4.06 4.20
C VAL A 313 -5.67 -5.52 4.52
N ASN A 314 -4.41 -5.90 4.67
CA ASN A 314 -4.03 -7.27 5.02
C ASN A 314 -4.45 -7.64 6.46
N LEU A 315 -4.32 -6.71 7.41
CA LEU A 315 -4.63 -6.96 8.83
C LEU A 315 -6.12 -6.83 9.12
N GLY A 316 -6.81 -5.83 8.54
CA GLY A 316 -8.17 -5.45 8.95
C GLY A 316 -9.18 -6.58 8.82
N TRP A 317 -9.18 -7.33 7.70
CA TRP A 317 -10.08 -8.48 7.54
C TRP A 317 -9.73 -9.65 8.47
N LYS A 318 -8.44 -9.84 8.81
CA LYS A 318 -7.99 -10.89 9.73
C LYS A 318 -8.48 -10.61 11.16
N LEU A 319 -8.39 -9.35 11.60
CA LEU A 319 -8.93 -8.92 12.88
C LEU A 319 -10.45 -9.10 12.92
N ALA A 320 -11.15 -8.66 11.89
CA ALA A 320 -12.59 -8.81 11.79
C ALA A 320 -13.01 -10.30 11.85
N GLN A 321 -12.34 -11.15 11.11
CA GLN A 321 -12.62 -12.57 11.12
C GLN A 321 -12.35 -13.21 12.49
N ALA A 322 -11.24 -12.87 13.13
CA ALA A 322 -10.91 -13.36 14.49
C ALA A 322 -11.85 -12.83 15.58
N LEU A 323 -12.60 -11.75 15.32
CA LEU A 323 -13.63 -11.23 16.23
C LEU A 323 -14.97 -11.93 16.04
N HIS A 324 -15.29 -12.34 14.83
CA HIS A 324 -16.61 -12.89 14.48
C HIS A 324 -16.67 -14.42 14.51
N THR A 325 -15.53 -15.09 14.35
CA THR A 325 -15.48 -16.56 14.23
C THR A 325 -14.34 -17.13 15.07
N ASP A 326 -14.52 -18.36 15.54
CA ASP A 326 -13.44 -19.11 16.20
C ASP A 326 -12.49 -19.69 15.14
N VAL A 327 -11.42 -18.96 14.87
CA VAL A 327 -10.43 -19.29 13.83
C VAL A 327 -9.10 -19.72 14.43
N ASP A 328 -8.30 -20.44 13.64
CA ASP A 328 -6.92 -20.79 13.97
C ASP A 328 -6.14 -19.48 14.33
N PRO A 329 -5.54 -19.39 15.53
CA PRO A 329 -4.73 -18.22 15.95
C PRO A 329 -3.62 -17.85 14.96
N ALA A 330 -3.15 -18.81 14.14
CA ALA A 330 -2.19 -18.58 13.07
C ALA A 330 -2.70 -17.59 12.00
N LEU A 331 -4.03 -17.32 11.94
CA LEU A 331 -4.59 -16.29 11.08
C LEU A 331 -3.99 -14.91 11.39
N LEU A 332 -3.95 -14.54 12.67
CA LEU A 332 -3.39 -13.25 13.10
C LEU A 332 -1.86 -13.22 13.01
N ASP A 333 -1.19 -14.35 13.26
CA ASP A 333 0.28 -14.47 13.14
C ASP A 333 0.73 -14.35 11.67
N SER A 334 -0.15 -14.73 10.74
CA SER A 334 0.10 -14.59 9.29
C SER A 334 0.34 -13.12 8.88
N TYR A 335 -0.18 -12.15 9.63
CA TYR A 335 0.08 -10.74 9.35
C TYR A 335 1.59 -10.42 9.40
N HIS A 336 2.27 -10.78 10.47
CA HIS A 336 3.71 -10.60 10.58
C HIS A 336 4.47 -11.41 9.51
N ALA A 337 4.07 -12.68 9.30
CA ALA A 337 4.71 -13.56 8.32
C ALA A 337 4.61 -13.03 6.88
N GLU A 338 3.53 -12.33 6.54
CA GLU A 338 3.29 -11.75 5.21
C GLU A 338 3.89 -10.35 5.08
N ARG A 339 3.66 -9.45 6.06
CA ARG A 339 3.96 -8.03 5.90
C ARG A 339 5.36 -7.62 6.34
N ALA A 340 5.95 -8.25 7.35
CA ALA A 340 7.32 -7.96 7.76
C ALA A 340 8.37 -8.25 6.66
N PRO A 341 8.28 -9.34 5.86
CA PRO A 341 9.15 -9.52 4.70
C PRO A 341 8.96 -8.45 3.62
N VAL A 342 7.74 -7.96 3.39
CA VAL A 342 7.47 -6.87 2.45
C VAL A 342 8.11 -5.57 2.95
N GLY A 343 7.91 -5.18 4.20
CA GLY A 343 8.57 -4.02 4.80
C GLY A 343 10.10 -4.09 4.66
N ARG A 344 10.71 -5.24 4.96
CA ARG A 344 12.16 -5.46 4.77
C ARG A 344 12.59 -5.41 3.28
N MET A 345 11.75 -5.88 2.36
CA MET A 345 12.04 -5.81 0.92
C MET A 345 12.02 -4.35 0.44
N VAL A 346 11.01 -3.58 0.84
CA VAL A 346 10.89 -2.15 0.50
C VAL A 346 12.05 -1.36 1.09
N LEU A 347 12.41 -1.62 2.35
CA LEU A 347 13.58 -1.04 3.00
C LEU A 347 14.86 -1.28 2.20
N ARG A 348 15.17 -2.52 1.87
CA ARG A 348 16.38 -2.88 1.09
C ARG A 348 16.39 -2.27 -0.31
N PHE A 349 15.23 -2.25 -0.98
CA PHE A 349 15.09 -1.65 -2.30
C PHE A 349 15.34 -0.14 -2.26
N SER A 350 14.66 0.55 -1.35
CA SER A 350 14.79 2.01 -1.21
C SER A 350 16.18 2.41 -0.72
N ASP A 351 16.80 1.64 0.18
CA ASP A 351 18.15 1.86 0.69
C ASP A 351 19.20 1.74 -0.41
N ARG A 352 19.15 0.67 -1.22
CA ARG A 352 20.05 0.49 -2.36
C ARG A 352 19.90 1.60 -3.40
N ALA A 353 18.65 1.92 -3.78
CA ALA A 353 18.38 2.99 -4.74
C ALA A 353 18.91 4.33 -4.22
N PHE A 354 18.69 4.61 -2.94
CA PHE A 354 19.14 5.81 -2.27
C PHE A 354 20.68 5.88 -2.18
N THR A 355 21.34 4.82 -1.74
CA THR A 355 22.81 4.73 -1.62
C THR A 355 23.48 4.98 -2.98
N VAL A 356 22.96 4.37 -4.04
CA VAL A 356 23.47 4.62 -5.42
C VAL A 356 23.22 6.07 -5.84
N ALA A 357 22.02 6.61 -5.55
CA ALA A 357 21.65 7.97 -5.94
C ALA A 357 22.47 9.05 -5.23
N THR A 358 22.88 8.83 -3.98
CA THR A 358 23.58 9.82 -3.13
C THR A 358 25.08 9.55 -2.99
N SER A 359 25.61 8.46 -3.54
CA SER A 359 27.02 8.06 -3.41
C SER A 359 27.98 9.13 -3.92
N THR A 360 28.96 9.47 -3.11
CA THR A 360 30.09 10.36 -3.44
C THR A 360 31.27 9.60 -4.04
N ASN A 361 31.25 8.26 -4.04
CA ASN A 361 32.30 7.43 -4.64
C ASN A 361 32.47 7.77 -6.14
N PRO A 362 33.68 8.10 -6.61
CA PRO A 362 33.93 8.53 -8.00
C PRO A 362 33.47 7.52 -9.06
N LEU A 363 33.63 6.21 -8.79
CA LEU A 363 33.21 5.14 -9.72
C LEU A 363 31.68 5.04 -9.79
N VAL A 364 30.99 5.08 -8.65
CA VAL A 364 29.53 5.04 -8.60
C VAL A 364 28.95 6.31 -9.24
N ARG A 365 29.57 7.47 -8.99
CA ARG A 365 29.18 8.74 -9.61
C ARG A 365 29.35 8.70 -11.13
N PHE A 366 30.48 8.20 -11.62
CA PHE A 366 30.72 8.01 -13.05
C PHE A 366 29.69 7.07 -13.67
N ALA A 367 29.47 5.92 -13.05
CA ALA A 367 28.47 4.96 -13.50
C ALA A 367 27.07 5.58 -13.56
N ARG A 368 26.65 6.32 -12.52
CA ARG A 368 25.34 6.97 -12.43
C ARG A 368 25.16 8.08 -13.48
N THR A 369 26.20 8.91 -13.69
CA THR A 369 26.08 10.13 -14.55
C THR A 369 26.42 9.89 -16.00
N ARG A 370 27.20 8.84 -16.31
CA ARG A 370 27.66 8.54 -17.68
C ARG A 370 27.17 7.19 -18.21
N LEU A 371 27.35 6.12 -17.44
CA LEU A 371 27.01 4.77 -17.91
C LEU A 371 25.50 4.49 -17.83
N ALA A 372 24.86 4.80 -16.72
CA ALA A 372 23.45 4.52 -16.54
C ALA A 372 22.56 5.24 -17.58
N PRO A 373 22.71 6.54 -17.87
CA PRO A 373 21.93 7.20 -18.92
C PRO A 373 22.17 6.63 -20.32
N ALA A 374 23.36 6.08 -20.59
CA ALA A 374 23.71 5.47 -21.88
C ALA A 374 23.15 4.04 -22.02
N LEU A 375 23.23 3.23 -20.95
CA LEU A 375 22.87 1.81 -20.97
C LEU A 375 21.42 1.53 -20.59
N LEU A 376 20.83 2.34 -19.72
CA LEU A 376 19.49 2.13 -19.19
C LEU A 376 18.41 2.01 -20.29
N PRO A 377 18.43 2.80 -21.38
CA PRO A 377 17.48 2.64 -22.48
C PRO A 377 17.59 1.26 -23.15
N ALA A 378 18.81 0.75 -23.34
CA ALA A 378 19.04 -0.58 -23.94
C ALA A 378 18.62 -1.70 -22.99
N VAL A 379 18.94 -1.59 -21.70
CA VAL A 379 18.53 -2.56 -20.67
C VAL A 379 17.01 -2.60 -20.51
N LEU A 380 16.35 -1.45 -20.59
CA LEU A 380 14.89 -1.35 -20.50
C LEU A 380 14.18 -1.51 -21.86
N ALA A 381 14.92 -1.70 -22.98
CA ALA A 381 14.32 -1.90 -24.29
C ALA A 381 13.38 -3.14 -24.34
N PRO A 382 13.73 -4.33 -23.76
CA PRO A 382 12.83 -5.46 -23.77
C PRO A 382 11.57 -5.18 -22.92
N ARG A 383 10.39 -5.38 -23.51
CA ARG A 383 9.10 -5.09 -22.85
C ARG A 383 8.92 -5.87 -21.55
N PHE A 384 9.40 -7.11 -21.49
CA PHE A 384 9.31 -7.93 -20.29
C PHE A 384 10.15 -7.41 -19.12
N VAL A 385 11.34 -6.83 -19.41
CA VAL A 385 12.21 -6.21 -18.36
C VAL A 385 11.53 -4.98 -17.79
N ARG A 386 10.99 -4.12 -18.65
CA ARG A 386 10.23 -2.95 -18.19
C ARG A 386 9.01 -3.34 -17.38
N ALA A 387 8.26 -4.35 -17.86
CA ALA A 387 7.09 -4.84 -17.14
C ALA A 387 7.45 -5.39 -15.75
N ALA A 388 8.55 -6.13 -15.63
CA ALA A 388 9.03 -6.65 -14.34
C ALA A 388 9.48 -5.52 -13.41
N ALA A 389 10.24 -4.54 -13.91
CA ALA A 389 10.66 -3.36 -13.15
C ALA A 389 9.45 -2.54 -12.67
N PHE A 390 8.51 -2.27 -13.56
CA PHE A 390 7.28 -1.55 -13.20
C PHE A 390 6.46 -2.30 -12.16
N ARG A 391 6.24 -3.62 -12.32
CA ARG A 391 5.49 -4.43 -11.34
C ARG A 391 6.10 -4.37 -9.95
N THR A 392 7.43 -4.28 -9.85
CA THR A 392 8.14 -4.14 -8.58
C THR A 392 7.87 -2.77 -7.95
N VAL A 393 8.04 -1.68 -8.71
CA VAL A 393 7.77 -0.32 -8.22
C VAL A 393 6.27 -0.13 -7.93
N ALA A 394 5.39 -0.66 -8.77
CA ALA A 394 3.95 -0.58 -8.66
C ALA A 394 3.34 -1.46 -7.55
N GLN A 395 4.18 -2.22 -6.83
CA GLN A 395 3.78 -3.18 -5.79
C GLN A 395 2.85 -4.31 -6.27
N LEU A 396 2.73 -4.50 -7.60
CA LEU A 396 1.95 -5.57 -8.21
C LEU A 396 2.64 -6.95 -8.11
N ALA A 397 3.93 -6.97 -7.78
CA ALA A 397 4.73 -8.18 -7.60
C ALA A 397 4.74 -8.70 -6.15
N ILE A 398 4.04 -8.04 -5.22
CA ILE A 398 3.95 -8.49 -3.82
C ILE A 398 3.16 -9.80 -3.78
N ARG A 399 3.75 -10.79 -3.10
CA ARG A 399 3.20 -12.13 -2.94
C ARG A 399 3.60 -12.75 -1.61
N TYR A 400 2.82 -13.71 -1.15
CA TYR A 400 2.98 -14.38 0.15
C TYR A 400 3.16 -15.91 0.04
N PRO A 401 4.19 -16.41 -0.70
CA PRO A 401 4.31 -17.84 -0.99
C PRO A 401 4.59 -18.71 0.23
N ARG A 402 5.03 -18.10 1.35
CA ARG A 402 5.34 -18.78 2.61
C ARG A 402 4.27 -18.53 3.69
N SER A 403 3.18 -17.90 3.34
CA SER A 403 2.08 -17.71 4.27
C SER A 403 1.40 -19.04 4.58
N PRO A 404 0.98 -19.28 5.85
CA PRO A 404 0.13 -20.43 6.15
C PRO A 404 -1.22 -20.39 5.44
N LEU A 405 -1.62 -19.20 4.94
CA LEU A 405 -2.83 -19.00 4.15
C LEU A 405 -2.63 -19.30 2.64
N SER A 406 -1.45 -19.69 2.20
CA SER A 406 -1.15 -19.94 0.79
C SER A 406 -0.99 -21.43 0.55
N THR A 407 -2.01 -22.08 -0.05
CA THR A 407 -2.04 -23.53 -0.25
C THR A 407 -2.37 -23.87 -1.70
N ASP A 408 -1.45 -24.58 -2.36
CA ASP A 408 -1.69 -25.24 -3.63
C ASP A 408 -2.24 -26.66 -3.36
N GLY A 409 -3.44 -26.96 -3.87
CA GLY A 409 -4.04 -28.29 -3.84
C GLY A 409 -3.55 -29.17 -4.99
N PRO A 410 -4.20 -30.32 -5.22
CA PRO A 410 -3.83 -31.24 -6.29
C PRO A 410 -4.08 -30.64 -7.68
N GLN A 411 -3.37 -31.17 -8.69
CA GLN A 411 -3.56 -30.88 -10.12
C GLN A 411 -3.63 -29.38 -10.48
N THR A 412 -2.90 -28.51 -9.73
CA THR A 412 -2.92 -27.06 -9.95
C THR A 412 -2.62 -26.67 -11.39
N PRO A 413 -3.29 -25.64 -11.94
CA PRO A 413 -2.95 -25.08 -13.24
C PRO A 413 -1.45 -24.73 -13.35
N ARG A 414 -0.82 -25.10 -14.46
CA ARG A 414 0.62 -24.83 -14.69
C ARG A 414 0.94 -23.35 -14.90
N GLY A 415 -0.07 -22.55 -15.25
CA GLY A 415 0.02 -21.10 -15.43
C GLY A 415 -0.86 -20.36 -14.42
N GLY A 416 -1.02 -19.05 -14.63
CA GLY A 416 -1.84 -18.19 -13.76
C GLY A 416 -1.24 -17.91 -12.39
N PRO A 417 -1.99 -17.24 -11.49
CA PRO A 417 -1.53 -16.89 -10.16
C PRO A 417 -1.41 -18.12 -9.27
N ARG A 418 -0.34 -18.19 -8.48
CA ARG A 418 -0.13 -19.23 -7.45
C ARG A 418 -0.83 -18.84 -6.15
N ALA A 419 -0.98 -19.78 -5.23
CA ALA A 419 -1.38 -19.44 -3.87
C ALA A 419 -0.39 -18.45 -3.24
N GLY A 420 -0.93 -17.39 -2.65
CA GLY A 420 -0.17 -16.24 -2.15
C GLY A 420 0.08 -15.13 -3.17
N ASP A 421 -0.18 -15.32 -4.45
CA ASP A 421 -0.08 -14.27 -5.45
C ASP A 421 -1.31 -13.34 -5.43
N ARG A 422 -1.13 -12.09 -5.86
CA ARG A 422 -2.22 -11.18 -6.17
C ARG A 422 -3.10 -11.77 -7.27
N LEU A 423 -4.42 -11.68 -7.12
CA LEU A 423 -5.34 -11.99 -8.22
C LEU A 423 -5.11 -10.99 -9.36
N PRO A 424 -4.78 -11.43 -10.58
CA PRO A 424 -4.68 -10.52 -11.73
C PRO A 424 -6.07 -10.06 -12.15
N ASP A 425 -6.19 -8.81 -12.60
CA ASP A 425 -7.45 -8.34 -13.20
C ASP A 425 -7.63 -8.88 -14.61
N ALA A 426 -8.88 -9.05 -15.02
CA ALA A 426 -9.27 -9.49 -16.36
C ALA A 426 -10.69 -9.03 -16.67
N GLN A 427 -10.96 -8.74 -17.94
CA GLN A 427 -12.30 -8.45 -18.42
C GLN A 427 -13.16 -9.72 -18.41
N LEU A 428 -14.38 -9.61 -17.94
CA LEU A 428 -15.41 -10.65 -17.96
C LEU A 428 -16.31 -10.49 -19.18
N ALA A 429 -17.09 -11.52 -19.48
CA ALA A 429 -17.95 -11.54 -20.66
C ALA A 429 -19.09 -10.50 -20.62
N ASP A 430 -19.53 -10.12 -19.43
CA ASP A 430 -20.56 -9.10 -19.18
C ASP A 430 -20.04 -7.66 -19.19
N GLY A 431 -18.73 -7.47 -19.44
CA GLY A 431 -18.08 -6.16 -19.45
C GLY A 431 -17.58 -5.69 -18.08
N ASP A 432 -17.82 -6.47 -17.02
CA ASP A 432 -17.23 -6.21 -15.71
C ASP A 432 -15.80 -6.75 -15.63
N THR A 433 -15.13 -6.61 -14.48
CA THR A 433 -13.76 -7.11 -14.27
C THR A 433 -13.68 -8.08 -13.10
N LEU A 434 -12.65 -8.92 -13.13
CA LEU A 434 -12.42 -9.91 -12.08
C LEU A 434 -12.22 -9.24 -10.70
N HIS A 435 -11.56 -8.08 -10.66
CA HIS A 435 -11.42 -7.31 -9.42
C HIS A 435 -12.74 -6.73 -8.92
N ARG A 436 -13.63 -6.27 -9.81
CA ARG A 436 -14.97 -5.81 -9.42
C ARG A 436 -15.84 -6.97 -8.92
N LEU A 437 -15.81 -8.10 -9.61
CA LEU A 437 -16.52 -9.31 -9.18
C LEU A 437 -16.13 -9.74 -7.76
N THR A 438 -14.85 -9.58 -7.40
CA THR A 438 -14.30 -9.96 -6.09
C THR A 438 -14.16 -8.77 -5.13
N ALA A 439 -14.84 -7.64 -5.39
CA ALA A 439 -14.73 -6.44 -4.58
C ALA A 439 -15.54 -6.47 -3.28
N ALA A 440 -16.57 -7.30 -3.17
CA ALA A 440 -17.40 -7.43 -1.96
C ALA A 440 -16.56 -7.90 -0.76
N PRO A 441 -16.96 -7.59 0.50
CA PRO A 441 -16.32 -8.16 1.68
C PRO A 441 -16.43 -9.68 1.71
N GLY A 442 -15.37 -10.35 2.18
CA GLY A 442 -15.36 -11.80 2.34
C GLY A 442 -14.45 -12.53 1.37
N TRP A 443 -14.57 -13.83 1.38
CA TRP A 443 -13.83 -14.73 0.51
C TRP A 443 -14.61 -14.99 -0.79
N HIS A 444 -13.91 -15.11 -1.90
CA HIS A 444 -14.52 -15.36 -3.21
C HIS A 444 -14.00 -16.66 -3.79
N LEU A 445 -14.93 -17.61 -4.00
CA LEU A 445 -14.68 -18.89 -4.64
C LEU A 445 -14.91 -18.76 -6.14
N LEU A 446 -13.87 -18.91 -6.95
CA LEU A 446 -13.94 -18.89 -8.40
C LEU A 446 -13.93 -20.32 -8.93
N LEU A 447 -15.04 -20.76 -9.52
CA LEU A 447 -15.22 -22.04 -10.18
C LEU A 447 -14.98 -21.84 -11.68
N CYS A 448 -13.79 -22.22 -12.14
CA CYS A 448 -13.30 -21.93 -13.50
C CYS A 448 -13.47 -23.14 -14.41
N GLY A 449 -14.01 -22.95 -15.61
CA GLY A 449 -14.17 -24.00 -16.62
C GLY A 449 -15.62 -24.23 -17.01
N PRO A 450 -15.90 -25.33 -17.75
CA PRO A 450 -17.26 -25.68 -18.16
C PRO A 450 -18.23 -25.77 -16.97
N PRO A 451 -19.52 -25.38 -17.14
CA PRO A 451 -20.49 -25.45 -16.05
C PRO A 451 -20.80 -26.89 -15.63
N GLU A 452 -20.63 -27.82 -16.56
CA GLU A 452 -20.81 -29.26 -16.34
C GLU A 452 -19.62 -29.79 -15.51
N GLY A 453 -19.90 -30.74 -14.62
CA GLY A 453 -18.88 -31.38 -13.77
C GLY A 453 -18.71 -30.75 -12.39
N TRP A 454 -19.19 -29.52 -12.14
CA TRP A 454 -19.20 -28.97 -10.79
C TRP A 454 -20.30 -29.60 -9.93
N PRO A 455 -19.98 -30.18 -8.76
CA PRO A 455 -20.98 -30.78 -7.85
C PRO A 455 -21.83 -29.65 -7.21
N ALA A 456 -22.96 -29.32 -7.84
CA ALA A 456 -23.79 -28.19 -7.44
C ALA A 456 -24.17 -28.23 -5.95
N HIS A 457 -24.58 -29.41 -5.44
CA HIS A 457 -24.98 -29.63 -4.06
C HIS A 457 -23.82 -29.34 -3.06
N GLU A 458 -22.58 -29.64 -3.44
CA GLU A 458 -21.41 -29.38 -2.60
C GLU A 458 -21.05 -27.88 -2.56
N VAL A 459 -21.15 -27.20 -3.70
CA VAL A 459 -20.94 -25.75 -3.80
C VAL A 459 -22.01 -25.02 -2.99
N ASP A 460 -23.27 -25.43 -3.10
CA ASP A 460 -24.39 -24.86 -2.35
C ASP A 460 -24.25 -25.12 -0.84
N ASP A 461 -23.74 -26.29 -0.44
CA ASP A 461 -23.47 -26.61 0.95
C ASP A 461 -22.36 -25.72 1.52
N LEU A 462 -21.23 -25.57 0.80
CA LEU A 462 -20.13 -24.68 1.21
C LEU A 462 -20.58 -23.23 1.38
N THR A 463 -21.36 -22.71 0.41
CA THR A 463 -21.83 -21.32 0.47
C THR A 463 -22.86 -21.09 1.56
N ARG A 464 -23.68 -22.08 1.87
CA ARG A 464 -24.64 -22.03 3.00
C ARG A 464 -23.94 -22.05 4.35
N ARG A 465 -22.94 -22.96 4.55
CA ARG A 465 -22.17 -23.06 5.78
C ARG A 465 -21.45 -21.76 6.11
N HIS A 466 -20.85 -21.16 5.10
CA HIS A 466 -20.06 -19.93 5.26
C HIS A 466 -20.83 -18.69 4.77
N ARG A 467 -22.17 -18.69 4.93
CA ARG A 467 -23.01 -17.55 4.53
C ARG A 467 -22.54 -16.25 5.16
N GLY A 468 -22.40 -15.21 4.34
CA GLY A 468 -21.88 -13.90 4.74
C GLY A 468 -20.35 -13.79 4.71
N HIS A 469 -19.64 -14.91 4.60
CA HIS A 469 -18.18 -14.93 4.52
C HIS A 469 -17.63 -15.45 3.18
N LEU A 470 -18.41 -16.26 2.45
CA LEU A 470 -18.01 -16.88 1.19
C LEU A 470 -19.03 -16.63 0.10
N THR A 471 -18.57 -16.12 -1.04
CA THR A 471 -19.36 -15.94 -2.27
C THR A 471 -18.75 -16.76 -3.40
N ALA A 472 -19.56 -17.60 -4.07
CA ALA A 472 -19.11 -18.39 -5.19
C ALA A 472 -19.46 -17.73 -6.53
N HIS A 473 -18.52 -17.78 -7.48
CA HIS A 473 -18.64 -17.25 -8.83
C HIS A 473 -18.29 -18.33 -9.85
N ARG A 474 -19.06 -18.43 -10.92
CA ARG A 474 -18.78 -19.34 -12.04
C ARG A 474 -18.14 -18.56 -13.19
N LEU A 475 -16.92 -18.94 -13.58
CA LEU A 475 -16.18 -18.35 -14.68
C LEU A 475 -16.15 -19.32 -15.85
N VAL A 476 -16.96 -19.03 -16.87
CA VAL A 476 -17.15 -19.90 -18.04
C VAL A 476 -16.48 -19.29 -19.26
N GLY A 477 -15.84 -20.09 -20.08
CA GLY A 477 -15.10 -19.64 -21.26
C GLY A 477 -15.97 -19.17 -22.44
N THR A 478 -17.26 -19.49 -22.41
CA THR A 478 -18.22 -19.14 -23.47
C THR A 478 -19.56 -18.80 -22.86
N SER A 479 -20.01 -17.54 -22.98
CA SER A 479 -21.39 -17.11 -22.75
C SER A 479 -21.66 -15.78 -23.45
N GLY A 480 -22.48 -15.78 -24.43
CA GLY A 480 -23.44 -14.76 -24.91
C GLY A 480 -22.88 -13.52 -25.63
N SER A 481 -21.93 -12.78 -25.15
CA SER A 481 -21.57 -11.47 -25.70
C SER A 481 -20.13 -11.31 -26.21
N GLY A 482 -19.37 -12.40 -26.32
CA GLY A 482 -18.04 -12.43 -26.91
C GLY A 482 -17.20 -13.60 -26.41
N PRO A 483 -16.92 -14.60 -27.28
CA PRO A 483 -16.12 -15.78 -26.90
C PRO A 483 -14.70 -15.46 -26.44
N GLU A 484 -14.19 -14.26 -26.75
CA GLU A 484 -12.83 -13.84 -26.41
C GLU A 484 -12.65 -13.43 -24.94
N ALA A 485 -13.61 -12.70 -24.33
CA ALA A 485 -13.47 -12.19 -22.97
C ALA A 485 -13.51 -13.31 -21.90
N GLY A 486 -14.48 -14.23 -21.99
CA GLY A 486 -14.52 -15.40 -21.10
C GLY A 486 -13.29 -16.30 -21.24
N ALA A 487 -12.81 -16.51 -22.46
CA ALA A 487 -11.58 -17.25 -22.71
C ALA A 487 -10.33 -16.49 -22.18
N GLN A 488 -10.37 -15.17 -22.16
CA GLN A 488 -9.26 -14.35 -21.65
C GLN A 488 -9.10 -14.50 -20.14
N VAL A 489 -10.18 -14.45 -19.35
CA VAL A 489 -10.10 -14.61 -17.90
C VAL A 489 -9.57 -16.00 -17.53
N LEU A 490 -10.04 -17.06 -18.19
CA LEU A 490 -9.55 -18.42 -17.94
C LEU A 490 -8.06 -18.57 -18.30
N ARG A 491 -7.64 -18.04 -19.46
CA ARG A 491 -6.19 -18.00 -19.81
C ARG A 491 -5.38 -17.22 -18.79
N ARG A 492 -5.89 -16.11 -18.27
CA ARG A 492 -5.22 -15.32 -17.22
C ARG A 492 -5.04 -16.12 -15.93
N LEU A 493 -6.02 -16.94 -15.59
CA LEU A 493 -5.96 -17.86 -14.46
C LEU A 493 -5.20 -19.16 -14.76
N GLY A 494 -4.66 -19.31 -15.97
CA GLY A 494 -3.91 -20.51 -16.38
C GLY A 494 -4.77 -21.75 -16.60
N VAL A 495 -6.08 -21.56 -16.79
CA VAL A 495 -7.03 -22.64 -17.03
C VAL A 495 -7.13 -22.88 -18.54
N THR A 496 -6.83 -24.10 -18.96
CA THR A 496 -6.94 -24.51 -20.38
C THR A 496 -8.39 -24.81 -20.76
N PRO A 497 -8.79 -24.58 -22.01
CA PRO A 497 -10.15 -24.93 -22.47
C PRO A 497 -10.50 -26.38 -22.14
N GLY A 498 -11.71 -26.61 -21.65
CA GLY A 498 -12.22 -27.94 -21.28
C GLY A 498 -11.72 -28.48 -19.94
N THR A 499 -10.82 -27.76 -19.23
CA THR A 499 -10.39 -28.15 -17.88
C THR A 499 -11.10 -27.35 -16.81
N HIS A 500 -11.10 -27.87 -15.58
CA HIS A 500 -11.65 -27.22 -14.41
C HIS A 500 -10.53 -26.79 -13.46
N ALA A 501 -10.72 -25.67 -12.79
CA ALA A 501 -9.88 -25.25 -11.67
C ALA A 501 -10.69 -24.45 -10.66
N VAL A 502 -10.28 -24.52 -9.40
CA VAL A 502 -10.83 -23.72 -8.31
C VAL A 502 -9.79 -22.75 -7.80
N TYR A 503 -10.20 -21.51 -7.57
CA TYR A 503 -9.44 -20.48 -6.88
C TYR A 503 -10.26 -19.92 -5.74
N LEU A 504 -9.66 -19.82 -4.57
CA LEU A 504 -10.24 -19.11 -3.43
C LEU A 504 -9.46 -17.82 -3.21
N VAL A 505 -10.13 -16.69 -3.39
CA VAL A 505 -9.57 -15.36 -3.25
C VAL A 505 -9.90 -14.83 -1.86
N ARG A 506 -8.88 -14.33 -1.16
CA ARG A 506 -8.96 -13.73 0.16
C ARG A 506 -9.57 -12.32 0.08
N PRO A 507 -10.07 -11.78 1.21
CA PRO A 507 -10.63 -10.42 1.28
C PRO A 507 -9.65 -9.29 0.90
N ASP A 508 -8.33 -9.56 0.91
CA ASP A 508 -7.27 -8.64 0.47
C ASP A 508 -6.86 -8.80 -1.00
N GLY A 509 -7.60 -9.63 -1.77
CA GLY A 509 -7.37 -9.85 -3.20
C GLY A 509 -6.16 -10.74 -3.53
N HIS A 510 -5.68 -11.55 -2.58
CA HIS A 510 -4.67 -12.58 -2.83
C HIS A 510 -5.33 -13.96 -2.95
N VAL A 511 -4.73 -14.84 -3.74
CA VAL A 511 -5.16 -16.24 -3.85
C VAL A 511 -4.75 -16.98 -2.58
N GLY A 512 -5.73 -17.47 -1.81
CA GLY A 512 -5.48 -18.29 -0.61
C GLY A 512 -5.30 -19.77 -0.96
N TYR A 513 -6.21 -20.31 -1.77
CA TYR A 513 -6.19 -21.70 -2.20
C TYR A 513 -6.44 -21.82 -3.70
N ARG A 514 -5.81 -22.78 -4.36
CA ARG A 514 -6.13 -23.17 -5.73
C ARG A 514 -5.90 -24.68 -5.94
N ALA A 515 -6.70 -25.26 -6.81
CA ALA A 515 -6.54 -26.66 -7.26
C ALA A 515 -7.08 -26.85 -8.69
N GLY A 516 -6.68 -27.91 -9.35
CA GLY A 516 -7.28 -28.36 -10.60
C GLY A 516 -8.37 -29.40 -10.37
N GLY A 517 -9.24 -29.58 -11.37
CA GLY A 517 -10.39 -30.50 -11.29
C GLY A 517 -11.57 -29.91 -10.51
N THR A 518 -12.52 -30.76 -10.17
CA THR A 518 -13.79 -30.41 -9.51
C THR A 518 -13.92 -30.97 -8.09
N ASP A 519 -12.89 -31.65 -7.58
CA ASP A 519 -12.84 -32.13 -6.18
C ASP A 519 -12.64 -30.97 -5.22
N LEU A 520 -13.61 -30.77 -4.32
CA LEU A 520 -13.62 -29.70 -3.33
C LEU A 520 -13.14 -30.14 -1.95
N THR A 521 -12.65 -31.38 -1.79
CA THR A 521 -12.23 -31.92 -0.47
C THR A 521 -11.13 -31.07 0.17
N GLY A 522 -10.08 -30.73 -0.59
CA GLY A 522 -8.99 -29.88 -0.10
C GLY A 522 -9.44 -28.46 0.21
N LEU A 523 -10.37 -27.91 -0.57
CA LEU A 523 -10.99 -26.61 -0.32
C LEU A 523 -11.78 -26.60 0.99
N ARG A 524 -12.57 -27.66 1.25
CA ARG A 524 -13.33 -27.79 2.51
C ARG A 524 -12.42 -27.79 3.73
N ALA A 525 -11.33 -28.57 3.68
CA ALA A 525 -10.35 -28.60 4.77
C ALA A 525 -9.70 -27.22 4.99
N TYR A 526 -9.40 -26.49 3.91
CA TYR A 526 -8.88 -25.13 3.97
C TYR A 526 -9.89 -24.16 4.60
N LEU A 527 -11.16 -24.17 4.15
CA LEU A 527 -12.22 -23.31 4.67
C LEU A 527 -12.51 -23.61 6.14
N HIS A 528 -12.58 -24.89 6.53
CA HIS A 528 -12.77 -25.29 7.92
C HIS A 528 -11.68 -24.71 8.85
N ARG A 529 -10.43 -24.75 8.40
CA ARG A 529 -9.31 -24.20 9.19
C ARG A 529 -9.39 -22.68 9.34
N TRP A 530 -9.71 -21.96 8.28
CA TRP A 530 -9.58 -20.50 8.26
C TRP A 530 -10.89 -19.75 8.46
N LEU A 531 -12.04 -20.36 8.23
CA LEU A 531 -13.37 -19.78 8.47
C LEU A 531 -14.11 -20.40 9.66
N GLY A 532 -13.58 -21.48 10.21
CA GLY A 532 -14.24 -22.27 11.24
C GLY A 532 -15.19 -23.30 10.67
N PRO A 533 -15.82 -24.10 11.56
CA PRO A 533 -16.72 -25.19 11.20
C PRO A 533 -18.03 -24.72 10.54
#